data_aa6daedec4b1b7f1650392b8d5cc20e1
#
_entry.id   aa6daedec4b1b7f1650392b8d5cc20e1
#
_cell.length_a   1.000
_cell.length_b   1.000
_cell.length_c   1.000
_cell.angle_alpha   90.00
_cell.angle_beta   90.00
_cell.angle_gamma   90.00
#
_symmetry.space_group_name_H-M   'P 1'
#
loop_
_entity.id
_entity.type
_entity.pdbx_description
1 polymer ?
#
loop_
_entity_poly.entity_id
_entity_poly.type
_entity_poly.pdbx_seq_one_letter_code
_entity_poly.pdbx_strand_id
1 'polypeptide(L)'
;MKTKLILILSLFIAKSSLAQIIGSKQEFVSPNLKTLVANTKTVAILPFKANISYKKMPKGVTLENIKEEERITSSQMQEGMYTYLLRKSSDYSVSFQDINRTNALLKKAGVFENLDEVLADSICKILGVDAIIKSTWTYEKTGSEAGALISTLAFGVAKGVASGGLILQLYGAKDGELAWRFYKEMNESAFSNAGVLMERMMRKVGRNFPFEK
;
A
#
# COMPACT_ATOMS: atom_id res chain seq x y z
N MET A 1 -19.94 35.92 38.02
CA MET A 1 -20.06 34.50 37.63
C MET A 1 -20.14 34.29 36.12
N LYS A 2 -20.63 35.23 35.30
CA LYS A 2 -20.77 35.06 33.84
C LYS A 2 -19.44 35.01 33.06
N THR A 3 -18.43 35.74 33.49
CA THR A 3 -17.10 35.81 32.84
C THR A 3 -16.26 34.54 33.00
N LYS A 4 -16.38 33.81 34.09
CA LYS A 4 -15.67 32.50 34.30
C LYS A 4 -16.24 31.39 33.45
N LEU A 5 -17.52 31.41 33.10
CA LEU A 5 -18.18 30.41 32.27
C LEU A 5 -17.74 30.53 30.80
N ILE A 6 -17.49 31.72 30.30
CA ILE A 6 -17.02 31.97 28.93
C ILE A 6 -15.58 31.46 28.74
N LEU A 7 -14.72 31.59 29.78
CA LEU A 7 -13.32 31.14 29.71
C LEU A 7 -13.21 29.60 29.67
N ILE A 8 -14.11 28.88 30.34
CA ILE A 8 -14.14 27.43 30.34
C ILE A 8 -14.65 26.90 29.00
N LEU A 9 -15.61 27.57 28.37
CA LEU A 9 -16.14 27.18 27.07
C LEU A 9 -15.12 27.40 25.95
N SER A 10 -14.27 28.44 26.01
CA SER A 10 -13.22 28.69 25.03
C SER A 10 -12.08 27.66 25.13
N LEU A 11 -11.81 27.12 26.30
CA LEU A 11 -10.78 26.08 26.51
C LEU A 11 -11.18 24.71 25.94
N PHE A 12 -12.50 24.43 25.83
CA PHE A 12 -13.01 23.18 25.27
C PHE A 12 -12.99 23.14 23.73
N ILE A 13 -13.10 24.31 23.07
CA ILE A 13 -13.09 24.43 21.61
C ILE A 13 -11.66 24.30 21.06
N ALA A 14 -10.63 24.65 21.83
CA ALA A 14 -9.23 24.56 21.39
C ALA A 14 -8.67 23.14 21.30
N LYS A 15 -9.32 22.13 21.86
CA LYS A 15 -8.87 20.71 21.80
C LYS A 15 -9.35 19.94 20.57
N SER A 16 -10.27 20.50 19.78
CA SER A 16 -10.84 19.79 18.63
C SER A 16 -10.07 20.01 17.32
N SER A 17 -9.08 20.88 17.27
CA SER A 17 -8.46 21.33 16.01
C SER A 17 -7.15 20.59 15.66
N LEU A 18 -6.65 19.69 16.50
CA LEU A 18 -5.38 18.99 16.26
C LEU A 18 -5.55 17.58 15.66
N ALA A 19 -6.77 17.11 15.41
CA ALA A 19 -7.04 15.76 14.93
C ALA A 19 -7.06 15.59 13.39
N GLN A 20 -6.89 16.66 12.61
CA GLN A 20 -7.13 16.61 11.15
C GLN A 20 -5.89 16.60 10.24
N ILE A 21 -4.68 16.48 10.78
CA ILE A 21 -3.43 16.57 9.95
C ILE A 21 -2.72 15.21 9.80
N ILE A 22 -3.19 14.14 10.46
CA ILE A 22 -2.59 12.82 10.29
C ILE A 22 -3.46 12.08 9.27
N GLY A 23 -2.98 11.97 8.02
CA GLY A 23 -3.62 11.15 7.00
C GLY A 23 -4.00 9.79 7.59
N SER A 24 -5.24 9.33 7.36
CA SER A 24 -5.85 8.21 8.05
C SER A 24 -4.98 6.95 7.94
N LYS A 25 -4.37 6.57 9.06
CA LYS A 25 -3.73 5.26 9.24
C LYS A 25 -4.76 4.37 9.94
N GLN A 26 -4.99 3.18 9.40
CA GLN A 26 -5.79 2.15 10.04
C GLN A 26 -4.99 0.86 10.06
N GLU A 27 -5.05 0.16 11.18
CA GLU A 27 -4.34 -1.09 11.36
C GLU A 27 -5.24 -2.10 12.05
N PHE A 28 -5.25 -3.32 11.52
CA PHE A 28 -5.86 -4.49 12.14
C PHE A 28 -4.76 -5.50 12.49
N VAL A 29 -4.82 -6.04 13.68
CA VAL A 29 -3.91 -7.05 14.21
C VAL A 29 -4.75 -8.20 14.76
N SER A 30 -4.64 -9.38 14.14
CA SER A 30 -5.29 -10.60 14.63
C SER A 30 -4.66 -11.04 15.95
N PRO A 31 -5.45 -11.62 16.90
CA PRO A 31 -4.90 -12.26 18.10
C PRO A 31 -3.82 -13.31 17.80
N ASN A 32 -3.89 -13.95 16.63
CA ASN A 32 -2.97 -15.01 16.20
C ASN A 32 -1.68 -14.48 15.54
N LEU A 33 -1.53 -13.16 15.33
CA LEU A 33 -0.39 -12.59 14.60
C LEU A 33 0.95 -12.99 15.23
N LYS A 34 1.07 -12.94 16.54
CA LYS A 34 2.34 -13.31 17.24
C LYS A 34 2.74 -14.76 16.96
N THR A 35 1.76 -15.68 16.99
CA THR A 35 1.98 -17.09 16.68
C THR A 35 2.35 -17.30 15.22
N LEU A 36 1.69 -16.59 14.29
CA LEU A 36 2.04 -16.62 12.87
C LEU A 36 3.49 -16.17 12.67
N VAL A 37 3.84 -15.00 13.19
CA VAL A 37 5.20 -14.41 13.04
C VAL A 37 6.28 -15.36 13.57
N ALA A 38 6.07 -15.95 14.76
CA ALA A 38 7.03 -16.88 15.36
C ALA A 38 7.24 -18.18 14.53
N ASN A 39 6.26 -18.60 13.74
CA ASN A 39 6.32 -19.82 12.93
C ASN A 39 6.61 -19.54 11.44
N THR A 40 6.71 -18.28 11.03
CA THR A 40 6.99 -17.89 9.64
C THR A 40 8.48 -17.79 9.39
N LYS A 41 8.97 -18.43 8.35
CA LYS A 41 10.36 -18.35 7.86
C LYS A 41 10.45 -17.65 6.52
N THR A 42 9.49 -17.93 5.64
CA THR A 42 9.49 -17.42 4.27
C THR A 42 8.17 -16.76 3.93
N VAL A 43 8.24 -15.55 3.38
CA VAL A 43 7.09 -14.74 2.97
C VAL A 43 7.19 -14.43 1.48
N ALA A 44 6.09 -14.56 0.74
CA ALA A 44 6.01 -14.09 -0.63
C ALA A 44 5.23 -12.78 -0.73
N ILE A 45 5.74 -11.86 -1.55
CA ILE A 45 5.05 -10.62 -1.93
C ILE A 45 4.34 -10.89 -3.25
N LEU A 46 3.01 -10.88 -3.23
CA LEU A 46 2.22 -11.06 -4.45
C LEU A 46 2.28 -9.81 -5.35
N PRO A 47 2.00 -9.95 -6.66
CA PRO A 47 1.73 -8.81 -7.53
C PRO A 47 0.69 -7.88 -6.88
N PHE A 48 0.94 -6.57 -6.96
CA PHE A 48 0.00 -5.59 -6.43
C PHE A 48 -1.26 -5.53 -7.26
N LYS A 49 -2.41 -5.38 -6.62
CA LYS A 49 -3.61 -4.94 -7.31
C LYS A 49 -3.57 -3.41 -7.41
N ALA A 50 -3.23 -2.90 -8.58
CA ALA A 50 -3.30 -1.47 -8.86
C ALA A 50 -4.69 -1.12 -9.43
N ASN A 51 -5.35 -0.11 -8.86
CA ASN A 51 -6.61 0.44 -9.36
C ASN A 51 -6.38 1.91 -9.64
N ILE A 52 -6.37 2.28 -10.91
CA ILE A 52 -6.15 3.66 -11.37
C ILE A 52 -7.44 4.22 -11.91
N SER A 53 -7.86 5.34 -11.37
CA SER A 53 -9.03 6.09 -11.82
C SER A 53 -8.69 7.53 -12.16
N TYR A 54 -9.55 8.16 -12.93
CA TYR A 54 -9.45 9.57 -13.27
C TYR A 54 -10.72 10.28 -12.84
N LYS A 55 -10.61 11.34 -12.07
CA LYS A 55 -11.76 12.21 -11.74
C LYS A 55 -12.40 12.80 -13.01
N LYS A 56 -11.57 13.10 -14.00
CA LYS A 56 -11.98 13.52 -15.34
C LYS A 56 -11.07 12.83 -16.36
N MET A 57 -11.66 11.98 -17.18
CA MET A 57 -10.93 11.25 -18.21
C MET A 57 -10.29 12.22 -19.21
N PRO A 58 -8.96 12.19 -19.43
CA PRO A 58 -8.32 12.99 -20.45
C PRO A 58 -8.71 12.55 -21.85
N LYS A 59 -8.72 13.47 -22.82
CA LYS A 59 -8.97 13.12 -24.22
C LYS A 59 -7.88 12.15 -24.71
N GLY A 60 -8.29 11.08 -25.39
CA GLY A 60 -7.37 10.08 -25.96
C GLY A 60 -6.92 8.98 -25.01
N VAL A 61 -7.28 9.02 -23.72
CA VAL A 61 -7.04 7.91 -22.80
C VAL A 61 -8.17 6.89 -22.94
N THR A 62 -7.81 5.63 -23.17
CA THR A 62 -8.74 4.50 -23.30
C THR A 62 -8.68 3.62 -22.04
N LEU A 63 -9.66 2.75 -21.86
CA LEU A 63 -9.64 1.75 -20.78
C LEU A 63 -8.45 0.80 -20.91
N GLU A 64 -8.00 0.52 -22.14
CA GLU A 64 -6.82 -0.30 -22.41
C GLU A 64 -5.54 0.38 -21.88
N ASN A 65 -5.40 1.69 -22.11
CA ASN A 65 -4.29 2.46 -21.55
C ASN A 65 -4.28 2.41 -20.02
N ILE A 66 -5.44 2.47 -19.38
CA ILE A 66 -5.55 2.38 -17.92
C ILE A 66 -5.12 1.00 -17.42
N LYS A 67 -5.60 -0.08 -18.05
CA LYS A 67 -5.22 -1.46 -17.68
C LYS A 67 -3.71 -1.69 -17.84
N GLU A 68 -3.11 -1.17 -18.90
CA GLU A 68 -1.66 -1.29 -19.09
C GLU A 68 -0.90 -0.48 -18.04
N GLU A 69 -1.38 0.71 -17.67
CA GLU A 69 -0.81 1.50 -16.59
C GLU A 69 -0.92 0.78 -15.24
N GLU A 70 -2.06 0.16 -14.94
CA GLU A 70 -2.27 -0.67 -13.74
C GLU A 70 -1.31 -1.85 -13.70
N ARG A 71 -1.11 -2.55 -14.83
CA ARG A 71 -0.17 -3.67 -14.96
C ARG A 71 1.27 -3.24 -14.69
N ILE A 72 1.71 -2.14 -15.29
CA ILE A 72 3.06 -1.58 -15.08
C ILE A 72 3.24 -1.14 -13.63
N THR A 73 2.26 -0.43 -13.08
CA THR A 73 2.27 0.03 -11.69
C THR A 73 2.34 -1.15 -10.71
N SER A 74 1.55 -2.20 -10.95
CA SER A 74 1.57 -3.44 -10.16
C SER A 74 2.99 -4.02 -10.04
N SER A 75 3.67 -4.19 -11.18
CA SER A 75 5.04 -4.71 -11.23
C SER A 75 6.03 -3.81 -10.49
N GLN A 76 6.00 -2.51 -10.79
CA GLN A 76 6.91 -1.54 -10.17
C GLN A 76 6.72 -1.44 -8.64
N MET A 77 5.48 -1.55 -8.16
CA MET A 77 5.18 -1.54 -6.72
C MET A 77 5.69 -2.81 -6.04
N GLN A 78 5.50 -3.99 -6.65
CA GLN A 78 6.04 -5.25 -6.15
C GLN A 78 7.57 -5.22 -6.08
N GLU A 79 8.24 -4.78 -7.15
CA GLU A 79 9.68 -4.64 -7.22
C GLU A 79 10.23 -3.64 -6.19
N GLY A 80 9.57 -2.50 -6.04
CA GLY A 80 9.95 -1.47 -5.07
C GLY A 80 9.84 -1.96 -3.63
N MET A 81 8.76 -2.69 -3.29
CA MET A 81 8.59 -3.31 -1.98
C MET A 81 9.66 -4.36 -1.72
N TYR A 82 9.86 -5.28 -2.66
CA TYR A 82 10.87 -6.34 -2.54
C TYR A 82 12.27 -5.78 -2.36
N THR A 83 12.68 -4.81 -3.20
CA THR A 83 13.97 -4.14 -3.11
C THR A 83 14.19 -3.46 -1.74
N TYR A 84 13.15 -2.78 -1.22
CA TYR A 84 13.22 -2.18 0.11
C TYR A 84 13.44 -3.23 1.20
N LEU A 85 12.68 -4.32 1.19
CA LEU A 85 12.75 -5.39 2.18
C LEU A 85 14.07 -6.15 2.10
N LEU A 86 14.60 -6.43 0.91
CA LEU A 86 15.91 -7.05 0.73
C LEU A 86 17.04 -6.19 1.31
N ARG A 87 17.03 -4.90 1.01
CA ARG A 87 18.05 -3.96 1.50
C ARG A 87 18.08 -3.85 3.01
N LYS A 88 16.97 -4.19 3.66
CA LYS A 88 16.78 -4.18 5.11
C LYS A 88 16.56 -5.59 5.69
N SER A 89 17.03 -6.62 5.01
CA SER A 89 16.79 -8.01 5.40
C SER A 89 17.28 -8.36 6.81
N SER A 90 18.33 -7.69 7.32
CA SER A 90 18.81 -7.83 8.69
C SER A 90 17.79 -7.39 9.75
N ASP A 91 16.90 -6.47 9.39
CA ASP A 91 15.90 -5.89 10.29
C ASP A 91 14.68 -6.79 10.47
N TYR A 92 14.54 -7.84 9.64
CA TYR A 92 13.38 -8.73 9.64
C TYR A 92 13.71 -10.15 10.12
N SER A 93 12.72 -10.78 10.76
CA SER A 93 12.80 -12.17 11.27
C SER A 93 12.57 -13.24 10.20
N VAL A 94 12.22 -12.85 8.98
CA VAL A 94 11.85 -13.73 7.87
C VAL A 94 12.70 -13.46 6.62
N SER A 95 12.73 -14.42 5.70
CA SER A 95 13.22 -14.23 4.33
C SER A 95 12.07 -13.95 3.37
N PHE A 96 12.33 -13.16 2.33
CA PHE A 96 11.35 -12.87 1.29
C PHE A 96 11.65 -13.69 0.04
N GLN A 97 10.66 -14.42 -0.46
CA GLN A 97 10.80 -15.17 -1.70
C GLN A 97 11.06 -14.21 -2.87
N ASP A 98 11.99 -14.61 -3.77
CA ASP A 98 12.26 -13.85 -5.00
C ASP A 98 11.00 -13.66 -5.82
N ILE A 99 10.75 -12.41 -6.25
CA ILE A 99 9.50 -12.05 -6.96
C ILE A 99 9.39 -12.69 -8.34
N ASN A 100 10.51 -12.93 -9.04
CA ASN A 100 10.48 -13.62 -10.33
C ASN A 100 10.06 -15.08 -10.12
N ARG A 101 10.58 -15.73 -9.07
CA ARG A 101 10.15 -17.08 -8.67
C ARG A 101 8.67 -17.08 -8.29
N THR A 102 8.23 -16.15 -7.46
CA THR A 102 6.82 -15.98 -7.06
C THR A 102 5.93 -15.88 -8.28
N ASN A 103 6.24 -14.94 -9.19
CA ASN A 103 5.43 -14.69 -10.38
C ASN A 103 5.44 -15.85 -11.36
N ALA A 104 6.59 -16.54 -11.52
CA ALA A 104 6.70 -17.74 -12.37
C ALA A 104 5.84 -18.90 -11.83
N LEU A 105 5.83 -19.14 -10.51
CA LEU A 105 5.00 -20.17 -9.90
C LEU A 105 3.51 -19.88 -10.05
N LEU A 106 3.09 -18.64 -9.84
CA LEU A 106 1.70 -18.22 -10.02
C LEU A 106 1.24 -18.38 -11.47
N LYS A 107 2.07 -17.98 -12.43
CA LYS A 107 1.80 -18.19 -13.86
C LYS A 107 1.71 -19.65 -14.23
N LYS A 108 2.65 -20.49 -13.74
CA LYS A 108 2.63 -21.93 -13.96
C LYS A 108 1.37 -22.60 -13.40
N ALA A 109 0.86 -22.11 -12.28
CA ALA A 109 -0.38 -22.60 -11.68
C ALA A 109 -1.65 -22.01 -12.33
N GLY A 110 -1.52 -21.07 -13.30
CA GLY A 110 -2.65 -20.44 -13.99
C GLY A 110 -3.46 -19.48 -13.14
N VAL A 111 -2.92 -19.01 -12.00
CA VAL A 111 -3.65 -18.16 -11.04
C VAL A 111 -3.16 -16.70 -11.02
N PHE A 112 -2.15 -16.37 -11.83
CA PHE A 112 -1.51 -15.06 -11.80
C PHE A 112 -2.47 -13.89 -12.06
N GLU A 113 -3.41 -14.07 -12.99
CA GLU A 113 -4.37 -13.02 -13.37
C GLU A 113 -5.58 -12.95 -12.42
N ASN A 114 -5.86 -14.02 -11.67
CA ASN A 114 -7.06 -14.18 -10.86
C ASN A 114 -6.75 -14.38 -9.37
N LEU A 115 -5.70 -13.73 -8.86
CA LEU A 115 -5.23 -13.90 -7.47
C LEU A 115 -6.30 -13.56 -6.41
N ASP A 116 -7.29 -12.75 -6.75
CA ASP A 116 -8.38 -12.40 -5.84
C ASP A 116 -9.42 -13.52 -5.70
N GLU A 117 -9.47 -14.45 -6.65
CA GLU A 117 -10.40 -15.58 -6.66
C GLU A 117 -9.81 -16.82 -5.96
N VAL A 118 -8.52 -16.77 -5.60
CA VAL A 118 -7.81 -17.90 -4.98
C VAL A 118 -7.61 -17.67 -3.49
N LEU A 119 -7.91 -18.68 -2.69
CA LEU A 119 -7.71 -18.64 -1.24
C LEU A 119 -6.23 -18.47 -0.88
N ALA A 120 -5.97 -17.72 0.16
CA ALA A 120 -4.61 -17.36 0.58
C ALA A 120 -3.76 -18.58 0.97
N ASP A 121 -4.33 -19.58 1.65
CA ASP A 121 -3.65 -20.85 1.98
C ASP A 121 -3.27 -21.65 0.73
N SER A 122 -4.13 -21.63 -0.30
CA SER A 122 -3.87 -22.28 -1.58
C SER A 122 -2.73 -21.59 -2.33
N ILE A 123 -2.68 -20.25 -2.32
CA ILE A 123 -1.57 -19.49 -2.88
C ILE A 123 -0.27 -19.81 -2.12
N CYS A 124 -0.28 -19.85 -0.80
CA CYS A 124 0.87 -20.25 0.00
C CYS A 124 1.40 -21.65 -0.39
N LYS A 125 0.50 -22.61 -0.60
CA LYS A 125 0.87 -23.98 -1.06
C LYS A 125 1.51 -23.97 -2.45
N ILE A 126 0.95 -23.22 -3.41
CA ILE A 126 1.50 -23.06 -4.76
C ILE A 126 2.92 -22.48 -4.70
N LEU A 127 3.14 -21.49 -3.85
CA LEU A 127 4.41 -20.79 -3.73
C LEU A 127 5.44 -21.53 -2.84
N GLY A 128 4.98 -22.44 -1.96
CA GLY A 128 5.81 -23.11 -0.97
C GLY A 128 6.34 -22.15 0.08
N VAL A 129 5.49 -21.26 0.60
CA VAL A 129 5.83 -20.26 1.61
C VAL A 129 4.92 -20.34 2.83
N ASP A 130 5.35 -19.78 3.96
CA ASP A 130 4.61 -19.82 5.23
C ASP A 130 3.56 -18.71 5.34
N ALA A 131 3.75 -17.61 4.59
CA ALA A 131 2.82 -16.50 4.55
C ALA A 131 2.93 -15.73 3.22
N ILE A 132 1.87 -15.00 2.89
CA ILE A 132 1.82 -14.10 1.73
C ILE A 132 1.41 -12.69 2.13
N ILE A 133 1.94 -11.72 1.38
CA ILE A 133 1.50 -10.33 1.45
C ILE A 133 0.69 -10.05 0.19
N LYS A 134 -0.62 -9.77 0.37
CA LYS A 134 -1.50 -9.20 -0.67
C LYS A 134 -1.54 -7.70 -0.50
N SER A 135 -1.39 -6.97 -1.60
CA SER A 135 -1.29 -5.52 -1.57
C SER A 135 -2.20 -4.89 -2.60
N THR A 136 -2.91 -3.83 -2.22
CA THR A 136 -3.75 -3.05 -3.13
C THR A 136 -3.27 -1.60 -3.13
N TRP A 137 -3.12 -1.04 -4.31
CA TRP A 137 -2.88 0.37 -4.52
C TRP A 137 -4.04 0.98 -5.28
N THR A 138 -4.71 1.94 -4.67
CA THR A 138 -5.77 2.72 -5.32
C THR A 138 -5.26 4.13 -5.56
N TYR A 139 -5.44 4.64 -6.76
CA TYR A 139 -4.91 5.93 -7.17
C TYR A 139 -5.90 6.69 -8.04
N GLU A 140 -6.37 7.86 -7.57
CA GLU A 140 -7.25 8.73 -8.32
C GLU A 140 -6.48 9.95 -8.86
N LYS A 141 -6.41 10.08 -10.17
CA LYS A 141 -5.82 11.23 -10.85
C LYS A 141 -6.85 12.36 -10.96
N THR A 142 -6.55 13.52 -10.33
CA THR A 142 -7.51 14.64 -10.20
C THR A 142 -7.33 15.75 -11.23
N GLY A 143 -6.31 15.69 -12.09
CA GLY A 143 -6.03 16.71 -13.11
C GLY A 143 -5.26 16.15 -14.32
N SER A 144 -5.11 16.96 -15.35
CA SER A 144 -4.22 16.63 -16.45
C SER A 144 -2.77 16.84 -16.04
N GLU A 145 -1.85 15.94 -16.46
CA GLU A 145 -0.42 16.09 -16.22
C GLU A 145 0.10 17.44 -16.77
N ALA A 146 -0.45 17.89 -17.90
CA ALA A 146 -0.14 19.21 -18.47
C ALA A 146 -0.57 20.36 -17.54
N GLY A 147 -1.74 20.27 -16.90
CA GLY A 147 -2.21 21.27 -15.94
C GLY A 147 -1.36 21.32 -14.67
N ALA A 148 -0.88 20.16 -14.20
CA ALA A 148 0.05 20.07 -13.08
C ALA A 148 1.40 20.70 -13.38
N LEU A 149 1.94 20.45 -14.56
CA LEU A 149 3.21 21.03 -15.01
C LEU A 149 3.12 22.58 -15.10
N ILE A 150 2.03 23.09 -15.70
CA ILE A 150 1.79 24.53 -15.81
C ILE A 150 1.66 25.17 -14.41
N SER A 151 0.94 24.55 -13.48
CA SER A 151 0.80 25.07 -12.12
C SER A 151 2.13 25.08 -11.36
N THR A 152 2.97 24.07 -11.55
CA THR A 152 4.31 23.98 -10.94
C THR A 152 5.24 25.06 -11.51
N LEU A 153 5.23 25.27 -12.82
CA LEU A 153 6.05 26.30 -13.47
C LEU A 153 5.60 27.71 -13.17
N ALA A 154 4.27 27.95 -13.04
CA ALA A 154 3.71 29.28 -12.82
C ALA A 154 3.69 29.71 -11.34
N PHE A 155 3.53 28.78 -10.42
CA PHE A 155 3.28 29.10 -8.99
C PHE A 155 4.25 28.42 -8.02
N GLY A 156 5.21 27.62 -8.50
CA GLY A 156 6.20 26.93 -7.66
C GLY A 156 5.59 25.88 -6.71
N VAL A 157 4.30 25.60 -6.81
CA VAL A 157 3.57 24.66 -5.96
C VAL A 157 2.93 23.59 -6.82
N ALA A 158 3.44 22.37 -6.75
CA ALA A 158 2.71 21.22 -7.25
C ALA A 158 1.46 21.03 -6.36
N LYS A 159 0.29 21.47 -6.83
CA LYS A 159 -0.98 21.07 -6.23
C LYS A 159 -1.06 19.55 -6.34
N GLY A 160 -1.28 18.85 -5.22
CA GLY A 160 -1.48 17.41 -5.21
C GLY A 160 -2.47 17.01 -6.29
N VAL A 161 -1.98 16.31 -7.33
CA VAL A 161 -2.75 16.01 -8.53
C VAL A 161 -3.44 14.67 -8.39
N ALA A 162 -3.20 14.00 -7.26
CA ALA A 162 -3.75 12.68 -7.01
C ALA A 162 -3.85 12.35 -5.53
N SER A 163 -4.83 11.55 -5.21
CA SER A 163 -4.97 10.90 -3.91
C SER A 163 -4.93 9.39 -4.10
N GLY A 164 -4.38 8.69 -3.14
CA GLY A 164 -4.29 7.24 -3.22
C GLY A 164 -4.29 6.57 -1.85
N GLY A 165 -4.51 5.27 -1.84
CA GLY A 165 -4.50 4.45 -0.64
C GLY A 165 -3.71 3.18 -0.85
N LEU A 166 -2.82 2.88 0.10
CA LEU A 166 -2.10 1.62 0.17
C LEU A 166 -2.77 0.72 1.21
N ILE A 167 -3.09 -0.50 0.80
CA ILE A 167 -3.49 -1.59 1.68
C ILE A 167 -2.42 -2.66 1.60
N LEU A 168 -1.92 -3.09 2.75
CA LEU A 168 -1.10 -4.30 2.90
C LEU A 168 -1.84 -5.29 3.79
N GLN A 169 -1.86 -6.55 3.40
CA GLN A 169 -2.55 -7.63 4.11
C GLN A 169 -1.62 -8.84 4.21
N LEU A 170 -1.47 -9.38 5.41
CA LEU A 170 -0.68 -10.58 5.69
C LEU A 170 -1.62 -11.75 5.96
N TYR A 171 -1.41 -12.85 5.26
CA TYR A 171 -2.14 -14.10 5.41
C TYR A 171 -1.19 -15.25 5.70
N GLY A 172 -1.56 -16.14 6.63
CA GLY A 172 -0.79 -17.34 6.95
C GLY A 172 -1.15 -18.53 6.06
N ALA A 173 -0.19 -19.44 5.85
CA ALA A 173 -0.39 -20.64 5.06
C ALA A 173 -1.30 -21.68 5.73
N LYS A 174 -1.40 -21.66 7.07
CA LYS A 174 -2.08 -22.69 7.85
C LYS A 174 -3.59 -22.71 7.63
N ASP A 175 -4.20 -21.54 7.62
CA ASP A 175 -5.65 -21.34 7.63
C ASP A 175 -6.13 -20.34 6.57
N GLY A 176 -5.20 -19.62 5.94
CA GLY A 176 -5.52 -18.57 4.98
C GLY A 176 -6.19 -17.34 5.61
N GLU A 177 -6.18 -17.22 6.95
CA GLU A 177 -6.81 -16.11 7.63
C GLU A 177 -5.98 -14.83 7.58
N LEU A 178 -6.68 -13.70 7.61
CA LEU A 178 -6.07 -12.37 7.69
C LEU A 178 -5.45 -12.18 9.09
N ALA A 179 -4.11 -12.13 9.14
CA ALA A 179 -3.38 -11.94 10.39
C ALA A 179 -3.06 -10.48 10.68
N TRP A 180 -2.85 -9.68 9.64
CA TRP A 180 -2.55 -8.25 9.77
C TRP A 180 -3.02 -7.49 8.54
N ARG A 181 -3.55 -6.28 8.75
CA ARG A 181 -3.92 -5.36 7.68
C ARG A 181 -3.52 -3.95 8.05
N PHE A 182 -2.87 -3.29 7.12
CA PHE A 182 -2.46 -1.90 7.23
C PHE A 182 -3.07 -1.11 6.09
N TYR A 183 -3.70 0.02 6.40
CA TYR A 183 -4.17 0.99 5.43
C TYR A 183 -3.50 2.34 5.70
N LYS A 184 -3.04 2.98 4.65
CA LYS A 184 -2.51 4.34 4.69
C LYS A 184 -2.95 5.13 3.48
N GLU A 185 -3.61 6.24 3.74
CA GLU A 185 -3.89 7.23 2.71
C GLU A 185 -2.62 8.04 2.40
N MET A 186 -2.40 8.28 1.12
CA MET A 186 -1.23 8.96 0.58
C MET A 186 -1.69 10.04 -0.39
N ASN A 187 -1.26 11.26 -0.13
CA ASN A 187 -1.39 12.37 -1.06
C ASN A 187 0.00 12.64 -1.63
N GLU A 188 0.30 12.00 -2.75
CA GLU A 188 1.63 12.10 -3.39
C GLU A 188 1.50 12.82 -4.74
N SER A 189 2.56 13.53 -5.14
CA SER A 189 2.60 14.19 -6.43
C SER A 189 2.68 13.16 -7.56
N ALA A 190 2.02 13.41 -8.68
CA ALA A 190 1.93 12.53 -9.84
C ALA A 190 3.29 12.24 -10.53
N PHE A 191 4.36 12.92 -10.15
CA PHE A 191 5.70 12.79 -10.75
C PHE A 191 6.57 11.71 -10.09
N SER A 192 6.08 10.99 -9.09
CA SER A 192 6.85 9.93 -8.45
C SER A 192 6.72 8.64 -9.26
N ASN A 193 7.86 8.05 -9.64
CA ASN A 193 7.91 6.66 -10.11
C ASN A 193 7.31 5.74 -9.03
N ALA A 194 6.50 4.74 -9.41
CA ALA A 194 5.81 3.85 -8.49
C ALA A 194 6.77 3.14 -7.52
N GLY A 195 7.99 2.79 -7.94
CA GLY A 195 9.00 2.20 -7.06
C GLY A 195 9.51 3.16 -5.99
N VAL A 196 9.73 4.44 -6.35
CA VAL A 196 10.12 5.49 -5.39
C VAL A 196 8.99 5.77 -4.39
N LEU A 197 7.75 5.80 -4.88
CA LEU A 197 6.57 5.92 -4.05
C LEU A 197 6.48 4.76 -3.06
N MET A 198 6.68 3.51 -3.53
CA MET A 198 6.67 2.33 -2.68
C MET A 198 7.76 2.39 -1.61
N GLU A 199 8.96 2.84 -1.92
CA GLU A 199 10.02 3.02 -0.93
C GLU A 199 9.64 4.02 0.17
N ARG A 200 9.03 5.15 -0.21
CA ARG A 200 8.52 6.14 0.77
C ARG A 200 7.41 5.56 1.65
N MET A 201 6.52 4.77 1.05
CA MET A 201 5.46 4.08 1.78
C MET A 201 6.04 3.07 2.78
N MET A 202 6.99 2.24 2.34
CA MET A 202 7.62 1.25 3.20
C MET A 202 8.38 1.88 4.38
N ARG A 203 8.97 3.07 4.22
CA ARG A 203 9.53 3.82 5.35
C ARG A 203 8.47 4.24 6.39
N LYS A 204 7.22 4.48 5.95
CA LYS A 204 6.11 4.81 6.86
C LYS A 204 5.47 3.56 7.47
N VAL A 205 5.48 2.44 6.74
CA VAL A 205 4.95 1.15 7.17
C VAL A 205 5.92 0.42 8.11
N GLY A 206 7.23 0.57 7.89
CA GLY A 206 8.29 -0.23 8.50
C GLY A 206 8.15 -0.45 10.01
N ARG A 207 7.84 0.61 10.76
CA ARG A 207 7.61 0.51 12.21
C ARG A 207 6.37 -0.28 12.63
N ASN A 208 5.53 -0.69 11.71
CA ASN A 208 4.31 -1.46 11.96
C ASN A 208 4.34 -2.80 11.20
N PHE A 209 5.45 -3.09 10.52
CA PHE A 209 5.55 -4.31 9.73
C PHE A 209 5.74 -5.51 10.67
N PRO A 210 4.89 -6.56 10.59
CA PRO A 210 4.82 -7.59 11.61
C PRO A 210 6.12 -8.38 11.86
N PHE A 211 7.02 -8.41 10.90
CA PHE A 211 8.27 -9.18 10.95
C PHE A 211 9.49 -8.35 11.36
N GLU A 212 9.33 -7.08 11.71
CA GLU A 212 10.43 -6.25 12.24
C GLU A 212 10.90 -6.81 13.57
N LYS A 213 12.25 -6.90 13.76
CA LYS A 213 12.89 -7.44 14.98
C LYS A 213 12.87 -6.45 16.12
#